data_45eb1eb987372be0eb67ca2fe7efae89
#
_entry.id   45eb1eb987372be0eb67ca2fe7efae89
#
_cell.length_a   1.000
_cell.length_b   1.000
_cell.length_c   1.000
_cell.angle_alpha   90.00
_cell.angle_beta   90.00
_cell.angle_gamma   90.00
#
_symmetry.space_group_name_H-M   'P 1'
#
loop_
_entity.id
_entity.type
_entity.pdbx_description
1 polymer ?
#
loop_
_entity_poly.entity_id
_entity_poly.type
_entity_poly.pdbx_seq_one_letter_code
_entity_poly.pdbx_strand_id
1 'polypeptide(L)'
;QHGRQHKEWEKKMRTVLDNFLTIQKADGSFARKYNDNGDDIDASGGSTPSATSTLVMGWKYFGDKRYLAAAKRTVEYVERNIISKSDYFSSTLDANCEDKEAAIAAVTSTYYLAMVTKGKERAHYIDLCKQAAYFAMSWYYTWDVPFAQGQMLGDVNFKSRGWSNVSVENNHIDVFVFELPHIVKWLAGVTGEERFAKMYDVIYSSLCQLMPTDEHHFDIAKKGFYPEVVQHTTWDYGRNGKGFYNNLFAPGWTVASLWELYSPERTVNFLK
;
A
#
# COMPACT_ATOMS: atom_id res chain seq x y z
N GLN A 1 8.72 -18.46 11.31
CA GLN A 1 8.16 -19.43 10.38
C GLN A 1 9.01 -20.69 10.22
N HIS A 2 10.35 -20.57 10.25
CA HIS A 2 11.27 -21.69 10.04
C HIS A 2 11.90 -22.23 11.32
N GLY A 3 11.51 -21.76 12.50
CA GLY A 3 12.09 -22.15 13.78
C GLY A 3 13.57 -21.83 13.95
N ARG A 4 14.17 -21.07 13.03
CA ARG A 4 15.57 -20.66 13.09
C ARG A 4 15.69 -19.23 13.58
N GLN A 5 16.59 -19.02 14.53
CA GLN A 5 16.97 -17.69 14.99
C GLN A 5 18.18 -17.20 14.20
N HIS A 6 18.13 -15.93 13.79
CA HIS A 6 19.21 -15.24 13.09
C HIS A 6 19.68 -14.05 13.92
N LYS A 7 20.51 -14.31 14.93
CA LYS A 7 20.92 -13.33 15.94
C LYS A 7 21.46 -12.01 15.36
N GLU A 8 22.20 -12.07 14.26
CA GLU A 8 22.71 -10.86 13.60
C GLU A 8 21.60 -10.04 12.94
N TRP A 9 20.63 -10.68 12.33
CA TRP A 9 19.49 -10.01 11.74
C TRP A 9 18.61 -9.40 12.83
N GLU A 10 18.38 -10.13 13.91
CA GLU A 10 17.63 -9.63 15.08
C GLU A 10 18.31 -8.41 15.70
N LYS A 11 19.64 -8.40 15.80
CA LYS A 11 20.39 -7.23 16.27
C LYS A 11 20.18 -6.03 15.34
N LYS A 12 20.29 -6.21 14.02
CA LYS A 12 20.04 -5.14 13.02
C LYS A 12 18.60 -4.65 13.09
N MET A 13 17.62 -5.55 13.18
CA MET A 13 16.21 -5.20 13.31
C MET A 13 15.95 -4.36 14.57
N ARG A 14 16.54 -4.72 15.72
CA ARG A 14 16.43 -3.91 16.95
C ARG A 14 17.04 -2.53 16.77
N THR A 15 18.21 -2.44 16.15
CA THR A 15 18.83 -1.14 15.86
C THR A 15 17.90 -0.24 15.05
N VAL A 16 17.27 -0.78 13.99
CA VAL A 16 16.30 -0.03 13.16
C VAL A 16 15.09 0.39 13.97
N LEU A 17 14.51 -0.53 14.77
CA LEU A 17 13.33 -0.24 15.59
C LEU A 17 13.62 0.78 16.68
N ASP A 18 14.76 0.70 17.34
CA ASP A 18 15.18 1.68 18.36
C ASP A 18 15.43 3.05 17.70
N ASN A 19 15.93 3.09 16.47
CA ASN A 19 16.06 4.33 15.70
C ASN A 19 14.69 4.97 15.44
N PHE A 20 13.65 4.20 15.09
CA PHE A 20 12.28 4.73 15.00
C PHE A 20 11.84 5.41 16.28
N LEU A 21 12.17 4.85 17.46
CA LEU A 21 11.84 5.48 18.76
C LEU A 21 12.57 6.81 18.94
N THR A 22 13.78 6.92 18.41
CA THR A 22 14.63 8.12 18.53
C THR A 22 14.15 9.26 17.64
N ILE A 23 13.76 8.94 16.38
CA ILE A 23 13.36 9.95 15.40
C ILE A 23 11.86 10.28 15.42
N GLN A 24 11.03 9.50 16.17
CA GLN A 24 9.61 9.83 16.31
C GLN A 24 9.44 11.16 17.05
N LYS A 25 8.69 12.06 16.44
CA LYS A 25 8.37 13.37 17.02
C LYS A 25 7.41 13.25 18.20
N ALA A 26 7.34 14.30 19.02
CA ALA A 26 6.48 14.34 20.20
C ALA A 26 4.98 14.15 19.86
N ASP A 27 4.55 14.62 18.68
CA ASP A 27 3.18 14.48 18.18
C ASP A 27 2.87 13.09 17.58
N GLY A 28 3.87 12.20 17.51
CA GLY A 28 3.77 10.84 16.95
C GLY A 28 4.17 10.72 15.50
N SER A 29 4.49 11.82 14.82
CA SER A 29 4.85 11.83 13.40
C SER A 29 6.30 11.43 13.15
N PHE A 30 6.57 11.18 11.87
CA PHE A 30 7.90 11.01 11.29
C PHE A 30 8.06 11.97 10.13
N ALA A 31 9.29 12.44 9.88
CA ALA A 31 9.57 13.19 8.68
C ALA A 31 9.49 12.30 7.44
N ARG A 32 9.15 12.89 6.31
CA ARG A 32 9.13 12.22 5.00
C ARG A 32 10.54 11.94 4.49
N LYS A 33 11.46 12.86 4.75
CA LYS A 33 12.86 12.74 4.33
C LYS A 33 13.80 13.13 5.47
N TYR A 34 14.88 12.39 5.57
CA TYR A 34 16.00 12.66 6.46
C TYR A 34 17.30 12.77 5.66
N ASN A 35 18.25 13.56 6.13
CA ASN A 35 19.62 13.53 5.60
C ASN A 35 20.42 12.37 6.22
N ASP A 36 21.67 12.21 5.78
CA ASP A 36 22.58 11.15 6.27
C ASP A 36 22.88 11.25 7.78
N ASN A 37 22.70 12.42 8.38
CA ASN A 37 22.89 12.64 9.82
C ASN A 37 21.60 12.34 10.62
N GLY A 38 20.48 12.08 9.95
CA GLY A 38 19.17 11.86 10.58
C GLY A 38 18.37 13.13 10.86
N ASP A 39 18.80 14.30 10.31
CA ASP A 39 18.04 15.53 10.44
C ASP A 39 16.87 15.57 9.45
N ASP A 40 15.75 16.16 9.87
CA ASP A 40 14.57 16.35 9.04
C ASP A 40 14.86 17.32 7.90
N ILE A 41 14.67 16.88 6.65
CA ILE A 41 14.72 17.76 5.47
C ILE A 41 13.35 18.01 4.84
N ASP A 42 12.39 17.12 5.09
CA ASP A 42 11.02 17.29 4.65
C ASP A 42 10.07 16.63 5.67
N ALA A 43 9.34 17.45 6.38
CA ALA A 43 8.39 17.02 7.39
C ALA A 43 6.95 16.87 6.84
N SER A 44 6.73 17.16 5.54
CA SER A 44 5.44 17.04 4.88
C SER A 44 5.06 15.59 4.60
N GLY A 45 3.79 15.38 4.29
CA GLY A 45 3.31 14.16 3.68
C GLY A 45 2.85 13.05 4.60
N GLY A 46 2.31 12.03 3.95
CA GLY A 46 1.64 10.89 4.53
C GLY A 46 2.53 9.68 4.83
N SER A 47 3.83 9.84 4.93
CA SER A 47 4.75 8.72 5.21
C SER A 47 4.70 8.22 6.66
N THR A 48 4.23 9.05 7.59
CA THR A 48 4.07 8.69 9.01
C THR A 48 3.35 7.34 9.23
N PRO A 49 2.23 7.02 8.55
CA PRO A 49 1.52 5.76 8.78
C PRO A 49 2.36 4.51 8.54
N SER A 50 3.33 4.56 7.63
CA SER A 50 4.17 3.41 7.25
C SER A 50 5.02 2.85 8.40
N ALA A 51 5.30 3.65 9.42
CA ALA A 51 6.05 3.21 10.60
C ALA A 51 5.24 2.25 11.50
N THR A 52 3.91 2.31 11.47
CA THR A 52 3.05 1.58 12.41
C THR A 52 3.20 0.07 12.30
N SER A 53 3.13 -0.49 11.10
CA SER A 53 3.23 -1.94 10.89
C SER A 53 4.58 -2.48 11.37
N THR A 54 5.66 -1.79 11.05
CA THR A 54 7.03 -2.14 11.49
C THR A 54 7.14 -2.15 13.02
N LEU A 55 6.60 -1.14 13.69
CA LEU A 55 6.61 -1.03 15.16
C LEU A 55 5.74 -2.12 15.83
N VAL A 56 4.55 -2.40 15.28
CA VAL A 56 3.67 -3.48 15.78
C VAL A 56 4.34 -4.84 15.62
N MET A 57 4.95 -5.12 14.46
CA MET A 57 5.67 -6.35 14.20
C MET A 57 6.89 -6.48 15.14
N GLY A 58 7.62 -5.39 15.36
CA GLY A 58 8.73 -5.33 16.31
C GLY A 58 8.29 -5.66 17.73
N TRP A 59 7.17 -5.09 18.18
CA TRP A 59 6.58 -5.44 19.47
C TRP A 59 6.19 -6.92 19.56
N LYS A 60 5.49 -7.44 18.56
CA LYS A 60 5.08 -8.85 18.52
C LYS A 60 6.27 -9.81 18.58
N TYR A 61 7.35 -9.47 17.89
CA TYR A 61 8.53 -10.32 17.81
C TYR A 61 9.42 -10.25 19.05
N PHE A 62 9.69 -9.03 19.55
CA PHE A 62 10.64 -8.80 20.64
C PHE A 62 9.98 -8.64 22.02
N GLY A 63 8.67 -8.46 22.11
CA GLY A 63 7.95 -8.21 23.36
C GLY A 63 8.16 -6.81 23.95
N ASP A 64 8.86 -5.91 23.24
CA ASP A 64 9.17 -4.57 23.75
C ASP A 64 7.98 -3.62 23.61
N LYS A 65 7.38 -3.26 24.74
CA LYS A 65 6.18 -2.41 24.80
C LYS A 65 6.41 -1.00 24.28
N ARG A 66 7.66 -0.51 24.20
CA ARG A 66 7.98 0.81 23.66
C ARG A 66 7.56 0.91 22.19
N TYR A 67 7.73 -0.15 21.41
CA TYR A 67 7.34 -0.20 20.01
C TYR A 67 5.81 -0.10 19.83
N LEU A 68 5.04 -0.82 20.64
CA LEU A 68 3.57 -0.70 20.57
C LEU A 68 3.09 0.69 21.00
N ALA A 69 3.71 1.28 22.03
CA ALA A 69 3.39 2.63 22.46
C ALA A 69 3.71 3.67 21.36
N ALA A 70 4.83 3.51 20.68
CA ALA A 70 5.19 4.34 19.52
C ALA A 70 4.20 4.17 18.36
N ALA A 71 3.81 2.94 18.03
CA ALA A 71 2.80 2.65 17.01
C ALA A 71 1.44 3.34 17.31
N LYS A 72 1.01 3.32 18.56
CA LYS A 72 -0.22 4.01 18.99
C LYS A 72 -0.12 5.51 18.81
N ARG A 73 0.99 6.14 19.23
CA ARG A 73 1.20 7.60 18.98
C ARG A 73 1.22 7.93 17.49
N THR A 74 1.79 7.04 16.66
CA THR A 74 1.74 7.21 15.20
C THR A 74 0.30 7.26 14.71
N VAL A 75 -0.56 6.33 15.12
CA VAL A 75 -1.96 6.31 14.67
C VAL A 75 -2.78 7.45 15.25
N GLU A 76 -2.48 7.94 16.47
CA GLU A 76 -3.08 9.16 16.99
C GLU A 76 -2.76 10.40 16.12
N TYR A 77 -1.55 10.47 15.57
CA TYR A 77 -1.20 11.50 14.59
C TYR A 77 -1.96 11.28 13.28
N VAL A 78 -2.00 10.06 12.77
CA VAL A 78 -2.71 9.69 11.53
C VAL A 78 -4.19 10.04 11.62
N GLU A 79 -4.84 9.74 12.73
CA GLU A 79 -6.23 10.11 12.98
C GLU A 79 -6.45 11.63 12.88
N ARG A 80 -5.67 12.40 13.65
CA ARG A 80 -5.84 13.85 13.77
C ARG A 80 -5.46 14.64 12.52
N ASN A 81 -4.46 14.17 11.78
CA ASN A 81 -3.84 14.98 10.74
C ASN A 81 -4.04 14.42 9.33
N ILE A 82 -4.39 13.16 9.20
CA ILE A 82 -4.59 12.52 7.90
C ILE A 82 -6.06 12.13 7.73
N ILE A 83 -6.56 11.19 8.54
CA ILE A 83 -7.91 10.62 8.34
C ILE A 83 -9.00 11.68 8.56
N SER A 84 -8.95 12.42 9.68
CA SER A 84 -9.98 13.43 9.99
C SER A 84 -10.01 14.61 9.02
N LYS A 85 -8.92 14.84 8.30
CA LYS A 85 -8.81 15.93 7.31
C LYS A 85 -8.93 15.43 5.87
N SER A 86 -8.94 14.11 5.67
CA SER A 86 -8.80 13.48 4.34
C SER A 86 -7.57 13.95 3.58
N ASP A 87 -6.47 14.21 4.30
CA ASP A 87 -5.20 14.72 3.78
C ASP A 87 -4.20 13.58 3.65
N TYR A 88 -4.31 12.81 2.56
CA TYR A 88 -3.45 11.67 2.28
C TYR A 88 -2.31 12.06 1.34
N PHE A 89 -1.63 13.14 1.70
CA PHE A 89 -0.58 13.73 0.91
C PHE A 89 0.68 12.87 0.96
N SER A 90 1.16 12.48 -0.19
CA SER A 90 2.42 11.81 -0.52
C SER A 90 3.08 10.94 0.56
N SER A 91 3.05 9.63 0.38
CA SER A 91 3.84 8.68 1.18
C SER A 91 5.23 8.41 0.57
N THR A 92 5.41 8.71 -0.71
CA THR A 92 6.62 8.43 -1.47
C THR A 92 7.52 9.67 -1.62
N LEU A 93 8.66 9.50 -2.26
CA LEU A 93 9.59 10.59 -2.55
C LEU A 93 9.24 11.37 -3.83
N ASP A 94 8.36 10.81 -4.66
CA ASP A 94 8.12 11.23 -6.03
C ASP A 94 7.01 12.27 -6.14
N ALA A 95 5.88 12.02 -5.51
CA ALA A 95 4.70 12.86 -5.61
C ALA A 95 4.67 13.93 -4.52
N ASN A 96 4.20 15.14 -4.87
CA ASN A 96 3.90 16.22 -3.94
C ASN A 96 2.41 16.57 -3.99
N CYS A 97 1.57 15.56 -3.95
CA CYS A 97 0.12 15.67 -4.05
C CYS A 97 -0.56 14.53 -3.29
N GLU A 98 -1.87 14.48 -3.29
CA GLU A 98 -2.65 13.35 -2.81
C GLU A 98 -2.22 12.06 -3.53
N ASP A 99 -2.11 10.98 -2.76
CA ASP A 99 -1.43 9.77 -3.17
C ASP A 99 -2.19 8.55 -2.64
N LYS A 100 -2.46 7.59 -3.53
CA LYS A 100 -3.08 6.32 -3.18
C LYS A 100 -2.28 5.54 -2.14
N GLU A 101 -0.96 5.56 -2.25
CA GLU A 101 -0.10 4.80 -1.34
C GLU A 101 -0.14 5.36 0.09
N ALA A 102 -0.26 6.69 0.25
CA ALA A 102 -0.51 7.31 1.54
C ALA A 102 -1.84 6.85 2.15
N ALA A 103 -2.88 6.75 1.32
CA ALA A 103 -4.17 6.23 1.77
C ALA A 103 -4.08 4.76 2.20
N ILE A 104 -3.39 3.91 1.41
CA ILE A 104 -3.16 2.50 1.76
C ILE A 104 -2.33 2.37 3.04
N ALA A 105 -1.31 3.20 3.22
CA ALA A 105 -0.50 3.21 4.44
C ALA A 105 -1.33 3.55 5.68
N ALA A 106 -2.27 4.50 5.58
CA ALA A 106 -3.19 4.82 6.66
C ALA A 106 -4.16 3.67 6.98
N VAL A 107 -4.68 2.97 5.95
CA VAL A 107 -5.48 1.75 6.13
C VAL A 107 -4.66 0.67 6.85
N THR A 108 -3.45 0.41 6.38
CA THR A 108 -2.57 -0.60 6.96
C THR A 108 -2.23 -0.29 8.40
N SER A 109 -1.91 0.97 8.71
CA SER A 109 -1.54 1.39 10.07
C SER A 109 -2.66 1.14 11.10
N THR A 110 -3.87 1.51 10.75
CA THR A 110 -5.06 1.33 11.61
C THR A 110 -5.45 -0.14 11.72
N TYR A 111 -5.33 -0.92 10.64
CA TYR A 111 -5.54 -2.36 10.62
C TYR A 111 -4.60 -3.10 11.59
N TYR A 112 -3.30 -2.79 11.57
CA TYR A 112 -2.34 -3.46 12.44
C TYR A 112 -2.65 -3.24 13.91
N LEU A 113 -3.08 -2.04 14.32
CA LEU A 113 -3.52 -1.79 15.69
C LEU A 113 -4.87 -2.48 16.00
N ALA A 114 -5.81 -2.51 15.07
CA ALA A 114 -7.07 -3.25 15.26
C ALA A 114 -6.83 -4.75 15.47
N MET A 115 -5.79 -5.32 14.85
CA MET A 115 -5.46 -6.74 14.99
C MET A 115 -4.83 -7.09 16.34
N VAL A 116 -4.16 -6.14 17.00
CA VAL A 116 -3.41 -6.40 18.24
C VAL A 116 -4.04 -5.77 19.49
N THR A 117 -5.15 -5.07 19.35
CA THR A 117 -5.90 -4.47 20.45
C THR A 117 -7.24 -5.18 20.71
N LYS A 118 -7.95 -4.82 21.76
CA LYS A 118 -9.20 -5.45 22.18
C LYS A 118 -10.25 -4.39 22.61
N GLY A 119 -11.49 -4.82 22.70
CA GLY A 119 -12.58 -4.02 23.25
C GLY A 119 -12.80 -2.70 22.52
N LYS A 120 -12.97 -1.62 23.26
CA LYS A 120 -13.25 -0.27 22.72
C LYS A 120 -12.11 0.26 21.84
N GLU A 121 -10.87 -0.01 22.23
CA GLU A 121 -9.71 0.41 21.45
C GLU A 121 -9.69 -0.25 20.06
N ARG A 122 -9.95 -1.56 20.02
CA ARG A 122 -10.07 -2.28 18.73
C ARG A 122 -11.20 -1.72 17.87
N ALA A 123 -12.36 -1.45 18.47
CA ALA A 123 -13.50 -0.89 17.75
C ALA A 123 -13.17 0.49 17.14
N HIS A 124 -12.45 1.34 17.87
CA HIS A 124 -11.96 2.62 17.39
C HIS A 124 -11.04 2.47 16.17
N TYR A 125 -10.05 1.57 16.25
CA TYR A 125 -9.15 1.34 15.11
C TYR A 125 -9.86 0.70 13.90
N ILE A 126 -10.89 -0.12 14.11
CA ILE A 126 -11.73 -0.62 13.01
C ILE A 126 -12.45 0.53 12.31
N ASP A 127 -12.99 1.48 13.07
CA ASP A 127 -13.69 2.63 12.49
C ASP A 127 -12.73 3.54 11.71
N LEU A 128 -11.55 3.83 12.24
CA LEU A 128 -10.50 4.57 11.52
C LEU A 128 -10.06 3.84 10.24
N CYS A 129 -9.85 2.52 10.33
CA CYS A 129 -9.49 1.70 9.18
C CYS A 129 -10.58 1.76 8.09
N LYS A 130 -11.84 1.72 8.48
CA LYS A 130 -12.97 1.85 7.57
C LYS A 130 -13.00 3.22 6.87
N GLN A 131 -12.78 4.31 7.61
CA GLN A 131 -12.74 5.65 7.05
C GLN A 131 -11.60 5.79 6.03
N ALA A 132 -10.39 5.37 6.40
CA ALA A 132 -9.24 5.39 5.50
C ALA A 132 -9.46 4.50 4.27
N ALA A 133 -10.09 3.32 4.44
CA ALA A 133 -10.39 2.41 3.34
C ALA A 133 -11.38 3.00 2.33
N TYR A 134 -12.37 3.78 2.76
CA TYR A 134 -13.25 4.48 1.83
C TYR A 134 -12.48 5.47 0.95
N PHE A 135 -11.55 6.21 1.52
CA PHE A 135 -10.71 7.11 0.73
C PHE A 135 -9.78 6.31 -0.22
N ALA A 136 -9.09 5.29 0.29
CA ALA A 136 -8.23 4.46 -0.55
C ALA A 136 -8.98 3.82 -1.73
N MET A 137 -10.23 3.36 -1.50
CA MET A 137 -11.07 2.79 -2.54
C MET A 137 -11.50 3.80 -3.61
N SER A 138 -11.51 5.09 -3.31
CA SER A 138 -11.88 6.13 -4.29
C SER A 138 -10.86 6.28 -5.43
N TRP A 139 -9.65 5.79 -5.26
CA TRP A 139 -8.62 5.75 -6.30
C TRP A 139 -8.86 4.66 -7.35
N TYR A 140 -9.72 3.70 -7.06
CA TYR A 140 -9.94 2.54 -7.92
C TYR A 140 -11.10 2.77 -8.88
N TYR A 141 -10.92 2.39 -10.13
CA TYR A 141 -12.00 2.40 -11.11
C TYR A 141 -13.10 1.41 -10.70
N THR A 142 -14.33 1.90 -10.66
CA THR A 142 -15.53 1.09 -10.37
C THR A 142 -16.28 0.70 -11.65
N TRP A 143 -15.82 1.16 -12.80
CA TRP A 143 -16.35 0.83 -14.14
C TRP A 143 -15.20 0.55 -15.10
N ASP A 144 -15.53 -0.06 -16.24
CA ASP A 144 -14.56 -0.26 -17.31
C ASP A 144 -14.46 1.00 -18.15
N VAL A 145 -13.31 1.65 -18.12
CA VAL A 145 -12.98 2.77 -19.00
C VAL A 145 -12.79 2.22 -20.42
N PRO A 146 -13.46 2.76 -21.44
CA PRO A 146 -13.25 2.31 -22.81
C PRO A 146 -11.88 2.78 -23.32
N PHE A 147 -11.10 1.87 -23.86
CA PHE A 147 -9.86 2.17 -24.56
C PHE A 147 -10.07 1.97 -26.06
N ALA A 148 -9.56 2.90 -26.85
CA ALA A 148 -9.73 2.87 -28.29
C ALA A 148 -8.92 1.72 -28.93
N GLN A 149 -9.45 1.14 -30.00
CA GLN A 149 -8.72 0.20 -30.84
C GLN A 149 -7.48 0.90 -31.43
N GLY A 150 -6.34 0.21 -31.51
CA GLY A 150 -5.05 0.80 -31.84
C GLY A 150 -4.28 1.39 -30.66
N GLN A 151 -4.92 1.46 -29.50
CA GLN A 151 -4.27 1.68 -28.21
C GLN A 151 -3.90 0.31 -27.61
N MET A 152 -2.75 0.19 -26.95
CA MET A 152 -2.30 -1.08 -26.39
C MET A 152 -3.35 -1.71 -25.46
N LEU A 153 -3.93 -0.94 -24.56
CA LEU A 153 -4.95 -1.46 -23.63
C LEU A 153 -6.28 -1.77 -24.33
N GLY A 154 -6.63 -1.04 -25.40
CA GLY A 154 -7.78 -1.33 -26.23
C GLY A 154 -7.61 -2.63 -27.03
N ASP A 155 -6.43 -2.85 -27.58
CA ASP A 155 -6.11 -4.03 -28.40
C ASP A 155 -6.13 -5.33 -27.59
N VAL A 156 -5.81 -5.27 -26.30
CA VAL A 156 -5.92 -6.40 -25.35
C VAL A 156 -7.27 -6.45 -24.62
N ASN A 157 -8.22 -5.59 -24.98
CA ASN A 157 -9.55 -5.50 -24.37
C ASN A 157 -9.48 -5.34 -22.84
N PHE A 158 -8.57 -4.50 -22.36
CA PHE A 158 -8.32 -4.28 -20.94
C PHE A 158 -9.58 -3.77 -20.22
N LYS A 159 -9.84 -4.32 -19.05
CA LYS A 159 -10.93 -3.93 -18.16
C LYS A 159 -10.37 -3.19 -16.95
N SER A 160 -10.68 -1.91 -16.84
CA SER A 160 -10.06 -1.04 -15.83
C SER A 160 -10.62 -1.20 -14.42
N ARG A 161 -11.80 -1.79 -14.23
CA ARG A 161 -12.36 -2.02 -12.89
C ARG A 161 -11.37 -2.76 -11.99
N GLY A 162 -11.17 -2.24 -10.78
CA GLY A 162 -10.23 -2.81 -9.81
C GLY A 162 -8.78 -2.41 -10.02
N TRP A 163 -8.49 -1.64 -11.05
CA TRP A 163 -7.24 -0.92 -11.21
C TRP A 163 -7.34 0.49 -10.63
N SER A 164 -6.23 1.12 -10.41
CA SER A 164 -6.16 2.44 -9.80
C SER A 164 -5.10 3.31 -10.45
N ASN A 165 -5.22 4.62 -10.27
CA ASN A 165 -4.11 5.53 -10.47
C ASN A 165 -3.24 5.59 -9.21
N VAL A 166 -2.00 6.05 -9.35
CA VAL A 166 -1.05 6.21 -8.23
C VAL A 166 -1.35 7.47 -7.43
N SER A 167 -1.41 8.61 -8.12
CA SER A 167 -1.57 9.92 -7.50
C SER A 167 -2.20 10.90 -8.48
N VAL A 168 -2.42 12.13 -8.03
CA VAL A 168 -2.88 13.22 -8.90
C VAL A 168 -1.83 13.60 -9.94
N GLU A 169 -0.55 13.57 -9.58
CA GLU A 169 0.56 13.85 -10.51
C GLU A 169 0.88 12.67 -11.42
N ASN A 170 0.84 11.44 -10.86
CA ASN A 170 1.16 10.21 -11.54
C ASN A 170 -0.12 9.45 -11.87
N ASN A 171 -0.77 9.82 -12.95
CA ASN A 171 -2.08 9.29 -13.34
C ASN A 171 -2.02 8.00 -14.18
N HIS A 172 -0.91 7.29 -14.19
CA HIS A 172 -0.81 5.98 -14.81
C HIS A 172 -1.53 4.90 -14.00
N ILE A 173 -1.87 3.82 -14.66
CA ILE A 173 -2.43 2.61 -14.03
C ILE A 173 -1.30 1.88 -13.31
N ASP A 174 -1.58 1.44 -12.08
CA ASP A 174 -0.58 0.91 -11.17
C ASP A 174 -1.03 -0.41 -10.53
N VAL A 175 -0.07 -1.30 -10.35
CA VAL A 175 -0.24 -2.62 -9.75
C VAL A 175 -0.19 -2.61 -8.22
N PHE A 176 0.27 -1.53 -7.62
CA PHE A 176 0.48 -1.50 -6.17
C PHE A 176 -0.82 -1.43 -5.40
N VAL A 177 -1.14 -2.53 -4.76
CA VAL A 177 -2.28 -2.69 -3.87
C VAL A 177 -1.85 -3.04 -2.46
N PHE A 178 -0.61 -3.48 -2.27
CA PHE A 178 -0.06 -3.91 -0.98
C PHE A 178 -1.03 -4.83 -0.22
N GLU A 179 -1.22 -4.59 1.06
CA GLU A 179 -2.14 -5.37 1.90
C GLU A 179 -3.62 -4.94 1.76
N LEU A 180 -3.94 -3.86 1.01
CA LEU A 180 -5.29 -3.30 0.94
C LEU A 180 -6.37 -4.33 0.59
N PRO A 181 -6.21 -5.23 -0.41
CA PRO A 181 -7.26 -6.19 -0.75
C PRO A 181 -7.63 -7.09 0.43
N HIS A 182 -6.65 -7.55 1.18
CA HIS A 182 -6.89 -8.41 2.35
C HIS A 182 -7.51 -7.64 3.52
N ILE A 183 -7.11 -6.39 3.70
CA ILE A 183 -7.68 -5.53 4.74
C ILE A 183 -9.14 -5.22 4.44
N VAL A 184 -9.50 -4.89 3.20
CA VAL A 184 -10.91 -4.67 2.85
C VAL A 184 -11.74 -5.95 2.96
N LYS A 185 -11.19 -7.11 2.61
CA LYS A 185 -11.84 -8.40 2.86
C LYS A 185 -12.10 -8.65 4.35
N TRP A 186 -11.10 -8.35 5.18
CA TRP A 186 -11.24 -8.42 6.63
C TRP A 186 -12.28 -7.41 7.16
N LEU A 187 -12.28 -6.17 6.66
CA LEU A 187 -13.29 -5.16 6.99
C LEU A 187 -14.70 -5.64 6.66
N ALA A 188 -14.92 -6.28 5.51
CA ALA A 188 -16.20 -6.89 5.18
C ALA A 188 -16.68 -7.86 6.28
N GLY A 189 -15.78 -8.70 6.78
CA GLY A 189 -16.09 -9.67 7.83
C GLY A 189 -16.39 -9.05 9.20
N VAL A 190 -15.74 -7.95 9.57
CA VAL A 190 -15.92 -7.34 10.89
C VAL A 190 -17.00 -6.26 10.94
N THR A 191 -17.35 -5.66 9.78
CA THR A 191 -18.36 -4.59 9.67
C THR A 191 -19.68 -5.07 9.08
N GLY A 192 -19.68 -6.18 8.33
CA GLY A 192 -20.83 -6.66 7.56
C GLY A 192 -21.07 -5.89 6.26
N GLU A 193 -20.16 -5.00 5.84
CA GLU A 193 -20.33 -4.18 4.64
C GLU A 193 -19.85 -4.91 3.39
N GLU A 194 -20.79 -5.39 2.57
CA GLU A 194 -20.49 -6.12 1.32
C GLU A 194 -19.61 -5.38 0.33
N ARG A 195 -19.63 -4.05 0.34
CA ARG A 195 -18.82 -3.24 -0.60
C ARG A 195 -17.32 -3.55 -0.48
N PHE A 196 -16.85 -3.85 0.72
CA PHE A 196 -15.47 -4.23 0.94
C PHE A 196 -15.14 -5.61 0.34
N ALA A 197 -16.05 -6.58 0.46
CA ALA A 197 -15.88 -7.89 -0.17
C ALA A 197 -15.85 -7.78 -1.70
N LYS A 198 -16.79 -7.01 -2.27
CA LYS A 198 -16.83 -6.76 -3.72
C LYS A 198 -15.56 -6.09 -4.21
N MET A 199 -15.02 -5.14 -3.45
CA MET A 199 -13.77 -4.46 -3.81
C MET A 199 -12.58 -5.42 -3.82
N TYR A 200 -12.48 -6.30 -2.81
CA TYR A 200 -11.49 -7.38 -2.81
C TYR A 200 -11.57 -8.24 -4.07
N ASP A 201 -12.77 -8.74 -4.40
CA ASP A 201 -12.97 -9.63 -5.55
C ASP A 201 -12.60 -8.97 -6.86
N VAL A 202 -12.94 -7.69 -7.01
CA VAL A 202 -12.65 -6.91 -8.23
C VAL A 202 -11.14 -6.67 -8.36
N ILE A 203 -10.45 -6.23 -7.32
CA ILE A 203 -8.99 -6.03 -7.36
C ILE A 203 -8.28 -7.37 -7.62
N TYR A 204 -8.68 -8.42 -6.91
CA TYR A 204 -8.08 -9.75 -7.02
C TYR A 204 -8.15 -10.32 -8.43
N SER A 205 -9.30 -10.18 -9.09
CA SER A 205 -9.49 -10.66 -10.45
C SER A 205 -8.82 -9.76 -11.49
N SER A 206 -8.82 -8.44 -11.28
CA SER A 206 -8.34 -7.49 -12.28
C SER A 206 -6.83 -7.53 -12.47
N LEU A 207 -6.07 -7.73 -11.41
CA LEU A 207 -4.61 -7.72 -11.47
C LEU A 207 -4.01 -8.88 -12.28
N CYS A 208 -4.80 -9.88 -12.65
CA CYS A 208 -4.35 -10.95 -13.55
C CYS A 208 -4.19 -10.52 -15.02
N GLN A 209 -4.84 -9.41 -15.42
CA GLN A 209 -4.98 -9.07 -16.84
C GLN A 209 -3.67 -8.70 -17.55
N LEU A 210 -2.75 -8.04 -16.84
CA LEU A 210 -1.49 -7.56 -17.44
C LEU A 210 -0.30 -8.48 -17.10
N MET A 211 -0.57 -9.70 -16.67
CA MET A 211 0.47 -10.69 -16.45
C MET A 211 0.98 -11.18 -17.83
N PRO A 212 2.26 -10.97 -18.17
CA PRO A 212 2.82 -11.48 -19.41
C PRO A 212 2.86 -13.02 -19.42
N THR A 213 2.21 -13.60 -20.42
CA THR A 213 2.20 -15.05 -20.68
C THR A 213 2.82 -15.35 -22.04
N ASP A 214 2.95 -16.62 -22.39
CA ASP A 214 3.45 -17.02 -23.71
C ASP A 214 2.46 -16.64 -24.83
N GLU A 215 1.16 -16.56 -24.52
CA GLU A 215 0.11 -16.15 -25.45
C GLU A 215 -0.10 -14.64 -25.51
N HIS A 216 0.17 -13.93 -24.41
CA HIS A 216 0.01 -12.49 -24.27
C HIS A 216 1.34 -11.85 -23.86
N HIS A 217 2.14 -11.52 -24.84
CA HIS A 217 3.53 -11.17 -24.63
C HIS A 217 3.79 -9.68 -24.75
N PHE A 218 2.90 -8.83 -24.58
CA PHE A 218 3.13 -7.37 -24.69
C PHE A 218 4.56 -7.03 -25.18
N ASP A 219 4.74 -6.27 -26.21
CA ASP A 219 5.97 -6.10 -27.02
C ASP A 219 7.31 -6.01 -26.28
N ILE A 220 7.32 -5.52 -25.04
CA ILE A 220 8.53 -5.28 -24.25
C ILE A 220 8.64 -6.14 -23.00
N ALA A 221 7.59 -6.89 -22.68
CA ALA A 221 7.53 -7.71 -21.48
C ALA A 221 8.19 -9.08 -21.69
N LYS A 222 8.69 -9.65 -20.62
CA LYS A 222 9.08 -11.07 -20.53
C LYS A 222 8.06 -11.78 -19.67
N LYS A 223 7.82 -13.06 -19.94
CA LYS A 223 6.98 -13.93 -19.11
C LYS A 223 7.34 -13.79 -17.63
N GLY A 224 6.35 -13.52 -16.80
CA GLY A 224 6.53 -13.33 -15.37
C GLY A 224 7.08 -11.96 -14.94
N PHE A 225 7.37 -11.07 -15.89
CA PHE A 225 7.79 -9.70 -15.60
C PHE A 225 6.57 -8.79 -15.63
N TYR A 226 5.96 -8.57 -14.50
CA TYR A 226 4.79 -7.71 -14.39
C TYR A 226 5.21 -6.24 -14.50
N PRO A 227 4.49 -5.43 -15.32
CA PRO A 227 4.83 -4.02 -15.47
C PRO A 227 4.51 -3.24 -14.18
N GLU A 228 5.38 -2.31 -13.83
CA GLU A 228 5.16 -1.39 -12.72
C GLU A 228 4.15 -0.33 -13.09
N VAL A 229 4.33 0.28 -14.25
CA VAL A 229 3.56 1.42 -14.74
C VAL A 229 2.95 1.08 -16.09
N VAL A 230 1.65 1.33 -16.24
CA VAL A 230 0.96 1.20 -17.50
C VAL A 230 0.29 2.53 -17.86
N GLN A 231 0.80 3.17 -18.90
CA GLN A 231 0.19 4.39 -19.43
C GLN A 231 -1.09 4.03 -20.19
N HIS A 232 -2.17 4.72 -19.93
CA HIS A 232 -3.48 4.36 -20.47
C HIS A 232 -3.91 5.18 -21.68
N THR A 233 -3.17 6.22 -22.04
CA THR A 233 -3.44 7.05 -23.23
C THR A 233 -2.15 7.53 -23.90
N THR A 234 -2.28 8.06 -25.13
CA THR A 234 -1.17 8.72 -25.82
C THR A 234 -0.70 9.99 -25.13
N TRP A 235 -1.56 10.60 -24.31
CA TRP A 235 -1.22 11.76 -23.49
C TRP A 235 -0.21 11.42 -22.37
N ASP A 236 -0.22 10.18 -21.93
CA ASP A 236 0.64 9.70 -20.86
C ASP A 236 2.02 9.27 -21.37
N TYR A 237 2.60 10.02 -22.29
CA TYR A 237 3.94 9.80 -22.83
C TYR A 237 4.12 8.45 -23.56
N GLY A 238 3.09 7.96 -24.23
CA GLY A 238 3.18 6.75 -25.03
C GLY A 238 4.26 6.89 -26.11
N ARG A 239 5.33 6.11 -26.03
CA ARG A 239 6.45 6.15 -26.98
C ARG A 239 6.05 5.84 -28.41
N ASN A 240 5.00 5.08 -28.60
CA ASN A 240 4.53 4.64 -29.91
C ASN A 240 3.13 5.17 -30.23
N GLY A 241 2.59 6.09 -29.45
CA GLY A 241 1.26 6.64 -29.63
C GLY A 241 0.11 5.68 -29.32
N LYS A 242 0.37 4.57 -28.63
CA LYS A 242 -0.61 3.51 -28.36
C LYS A 242 -0.94 3.28 -26.89
N GLY A 243 -0.47 4.16 -26.00
CA GLY A 243 -0.34 3.85 -24.60
C GLY A 243 0.91 3.00 -24.40
N PHE A 244 1.35 2.79 -23.20
CA PHE A 244 2.66 2.23 -23.09
C PHE A 244 2.91 1.55 -21.74
N TYR A 245 3.62 0.47 -21.79
CA TYR A 245 4.32 -0.09 -20.64
C TYR A 245 5.53 0.77 -20.30
N ASN A 246 5.73 1.03 -19.03
CA ASN A 246 7.05 1.41 -18.58
C ASN A 246 8.00 0.27 -18.93
N ASN A 247 9.09 0.56 -19.65
CA ASN A 247 10.15 -0.42 -19.91
C ASN A 247 11.00 -0.71 -18.66
N LEU A 248 10.73 -0.07 -17.55
CA LEU A 248 11.27 -0.45 -16.26
C LEU A 248 10.34 -1.50 -15.64
N PHE A 249 10.73 -2.73 -15.81
CA PHE A 249 10.14 -3.82 -15.05
C PHE A 249 10.93 -3.94 -13.76
N ALA A 250 10.28 -3.72 -12.65
CA ALA A 250 10.84 -3.94 -11.32
C ALA A 250 10.34 -5.30 -10.78
N PRO A 251 10.83 -6.43 -11.29
CA PRO A 251 10.25 -7.76 -11.01
C PRO A 251 10.26 -8.10 -9.53
N GLY A 252 11.20 -7.57 -8.76
CA GLY A 252 11.20 -7.73 -7.30
C GLY A 252 10.04 -6.99 -6.63
N TRP A 253 9.74 -5.81 -7.10
CA TRP A 253 8.72 -4.90 -6.57
C TRP A 253 7.30 -5.34 -6.95
N THR A 254 7.03 -5.50 -8.23
CA THR A 254 5.70 -5.83 -8.74
C THR A 254 5.31 -7.28 -8.44
N VAL A 255 6.25 -8.22 -8.54
CA VAL A 255 6.02 -9.63 -8.17
C VAL A 255 5.79 -9.76 -6.67
N ALA A 256 6.48 -8.97 -5.83
CA ALA A 256 6.23 -8.97 -4.39
C ALA A 256 4.81 -8.50 -4.05
N SER A 257 4.30 -7.47 -4.72
CA SER A 257 2.92 -6.98 -4.56
C SER A 257 1.88 -8.05 -4.93
N LEU A 258 2.09 -8.75 -6.05
CA LEU A 258 1.22 -9.87 -6.46
C LEU A 258 1.34 -11.05 -5.50
N TRP A 259 2.55 -11.37 -5.05
CA TRP A 259 2.75 -12.44 -4.08
C TRP A 259 1.99 -12.17 -2.78
N GLU A 260 2.05 -10.94 -2.28
CA GLU A 260 1.30 -10.54 -1.09
C GLU A 260 -0.21 -10.71 -1.30
N LEU A 261 -0.72 -10.31 -2.47
CA LEU A 261 -2.12 -10.49 -2.84
C LEU A 261 -2.56 -11.97 -2.85
N TYR A 262 -1.74 -12.86 -3.38
CA TYR A 262 -2.08 -14.28 -3.55
C TYR A 262 -1.60 -15.18 -2.41
N SER A 263 -0.91 -14.67 -1.40
CA SER A 263 -0.37 -15.42 -0.27
C SER A 263 -0.45 -14.65 1.06
N PRO A 264 -1.66 -14.27 1.51
CA PRO A 264 -1.84 -13.35 2.64
C PRO A 264 -1.57 -13.95 4.02
N GLU A 265 -1.46 -15.27 4.14
CA GLU A 265 -1.49 -15.94 5.44
C GLU A 265 -0.28 -15.62 6.32
N ARG A 266 0.84 -15.21 5.74
CA ARG A 266 2.08 -14.93 6.49
C ARG A 266 1.89 -13.83 7.54
N THR A 267 1.37 -12.69 7.13
CA THR A 267 1.21 -11.52 8.00
C THR A 267 0.08 -11.74 8.98
N VAL A 268 -1.07 -12.22 8.50
CA VAL A 268 -2.26 -12.47 9.34
C VAL A 268 -1.97 -13.48 10.44
N ASN A 269 -1.26 -14.56 10.15
CA ASN A 269 -0.90 -15.57 11.14
C ASN A 269 0.08 -15.04 12.18
N PHE A 270 0.98 -14.13 11.82
CA PHE A 270 1.89 -13.51 12.77
C PHE A 270 1.18 -12.53 13.71
N LEU A 271 0.18 -11.80 13.22
CA LEU A 271 -0.59 -10.85 14.02
C LEU A 271 -1.56 -11.50 15.00
N LYS A 272 -2.07 -12.69 14.70
CA LYS A 272 -2.89 -13.49 15.62
C LYS A 272 -2.03 -14.05 16.76
#